data_1c17f4132e37e83be311bbc11f0a4315
#
_entry.id   1c17f4132e37e83be311bbc11f0a4315
#
_cell.length_a   1.000
_cell.length_b   1.000
_cell.length_c   1.000
_cell.angle_alpha   90.00
_cell.angle_beta   90.00
_cell.angle_gamma   90.00
#
_symmetry.space_group_name_H-M   'P 1'
#
loop_
_entity.id
_entity.type
_entity.pdbx_description
1 polymer ?
#
loop_
_entity_poly.entity_id
_entity_poly.type
_entity_poly.pdbx_seq_one_letter_code
_entity_poly.pdbx_strand_id
1 'polypeptide(L)'
;MAGILDTARYKSFLAEALNVSPKDIQALLLGGHGDTMVPLPRYTTVCGIPVTELIDMEQLKAIIERTKVGGGELVKLMGTSAWYAPGAAAAQMVEAIICNSRRVFPVC
;
A
#
# COMPACT_ATOMS: atom_id res chain seq x y z
N MET A 1 -11.69 -4.79 0.43
CA MET A 1 -10.81 -3.81 1.16
C MET A 1 -9.30 -4.08 0.97
N ALA A 2 -8.96 -5.18 0.36
CA ALA A 2 -7.57 -5.59 0.18
C ALA A 2 -6.71 -4.56 -0.57
N GLY A 3 -7.25 -3.87 -1.55
CA GLY A 3 -6.53 -2.81 -2.26
C GLY A 3 -6.11 -1.64 -1.36
N ILE A 4 -6.93 -1.26 -0.39
CA ILE A 4 -6.59 -0.23 0.61
C ILE A 4 -5.45 -0.74 1.50
N LEU A 5 -5.55 -1.98 1.97
CA LEU A 5 -4.55 -2.63 2.80
C LEU A 5 -3.19 -2.75 2.07
N ASP A 6 -3.21 -3.23 0.84
CA ASP A 6 -2.00 -3.45 0.05
C ASP A 6 -1.35 -2.12 -0.34
N THR A 7 -2.15 -1.10 -0.68
CA THR A 7 -1.65 0.25 -0.93
C THR A 7 -1.00 0.85 0.32
N ALA A 8 -1.59 0.65 1.50
CA ALA A 8 -1.01 1.12 2.76
C ALA A 8 0.34 0.45 3.05
N ARG A 9 0.44 -0.86 2.80
CA ARG A 9 1.69 -1.62 2.92
C ARG A 9 2.77 -1.10 1.98
N TYR A 10 2.43 -0.90 0.71
CA TYR A 10 3.34 -0.32 -0.29
C TYR A 10 3.83 1.07 0.13
N LYS A 11 2.93 1.93 0.60
CA LYS A 11 3.28 3.25 1.16
C LYS A 11 4.23 3.15 2.34
N SER A 12 4.02 2.19 3.25
CA SER A 12 4.89 2.00 4.42
C SER A 12 6.32 1.63 4.02
N PHE A 13 6.50 0.71 3.07
CA PHE A 13 7.82 0.33 2.60
C PHE A 13 8.53 1.46 1.84
N LEU A 14 7.79 2.23 1.04
CA LEU A 14 8.35 3.42 0.39
C LEU A 14 8.73 4.50 1.41
N ALA A 15 7.90 4.72 2.41
CA ALA A 15 8.16 5.69 3.48
C ALA A 15 9.44 5.35 4.26
N GLU A 16 9.64 4.07 4.58
CA GLU A 16 10.85 3.56 5.22
C GLU A 16 12.08 3.80 4.32
N ALA A 17 12.02 3.43 3.06
CA ALA A 17 13.13 3.57 2.11
C ALA A 17 13.51 5.02 1.83
N LEU A 18 12.54 5.93 1.78
CA LEU A 18 12.75 7.35 1.48
C LEU A 18 12.90 8.23 2.73
N ASN A 19 12.72 7.65 3.92
CA ASN A 19 12.72 8.36 5.20
C ASN A 19 11.73 9.54 5.22
N VAL A 20 10.49 9.28 4.77
CA VAL A 20 9.40 10.25 4.76
C VAL A 20 8.16 9.70 5.46
N SER A 21 7.20 10.55 5.78
CA SER A 21 5.91 10.09 6.31
C SER A 21 5.10 9.35 5.24
N PRO A 22 4.47 8.21 5.55
CA PRO A 22 3.55 7.56 4.63
C PRO A 22 2.32 8.42 4.29
N LYS A 23 2.04 9.48 5.05
CA LYS A 23 0.98 10.45 4.76
C LYS A 23 1.31 11.34 3.56
N ASP A 24 2.59 11.55 3.27
CA ASP A 24 3.06 12.39 2.16
C ASP A 24 3.17 11.60 0.85
N ILE A 25 2.94 10.28 0.90
CA ILE A 25 2.98 9.41 -0.27
C ILE A 25 1.57 9.23 -0.83
N GLN A 26 1.40 9.59 -2.08
CA GLN A 26 0.23 9.22 -2.88
C GLN A 26 0.57 7.99 -3.70
N ALA A 27 -0.10 6.88 -3.44
CA ALA A 27 0.17 5.61 -4.11
C ALA A 27 -1.13 4.96 -4.54
N LEU A 28 -1.04 4.21 -5.62
CA LEU A 28 -2.15 3.42 -6.14
C LEU A 28 -1.63 2.02 -6.47
N LEU A 29 -2.30 1.03 -5.89
CA LEU A 29 -2.03 -0.37 -6.13
C LEU A 29 -3.33 -1.01 -6.56
N LEU A 30 -3.36 -1.57 -7.75
CA LEU A 30 -4.52 -2.17 -8.39
C LEU A 30 -4.36 -3.69 -8.54
N GLY A 31 -5.26 -4.31 -9.27
CA GLY A 31 -5.27 -5.75 -9.51
C GLY A 31 -5.89 -6.54 -8.37
N GLY A 32 -5.60 -7.82 -8.32
CA GLY A 32 -6.06 -8.72 -7.26
C GLY A 32 -5.21 -8.62 -6.00
N HIS A 33 -5.58 -9.37 -4.98
CA HIS A 33 -4.80 -9.51 -3.76
C HIS A 33 -3.77 -10.64 -3.92
N GLY A 34 -2.52 -10.42 -3.50
CA GLY A 34 -1.43 -11.38 -3.64
C GLY A 34 -0.67 -11.25 -4.97
N ASP A 35 -0.39 -12.37 -5.64
CA ASP A 35 0.47 -12.40 -6.84
C ASP A 35 -0.05 -11.58 -8.02
N THR A 36 -1.34 -11.33 -8.05
CA THR A 36 -2.01 -10.57 -9.11
C THR A 36 -2.13 -9.08 -8.83
N MET A 37 -1.54 -8.59 -7.73
CA MET A 37 -1.52 -7.14 -7.47
C MET A 37 -0.58 -6.41 -8.42
N VAL A 38 -0.96 -5.19 -8.77
CA VAL A 38 -0.27 -4.33 -9.73
C VAL A 38 0.02 -2.98 -9.08
N PRO A 39 1.15 -2.83 -8.38
CA PRO A 39 1.62 -1.52 -7.95
C PRO A 39 1.90 -0.62 -9.15
N LEU A 40 1.57 0.65 -9.05
CA LEU A 40 1.74 1.62 -10.13
C LEU A 40 2.80 2.68 -9.76
N PRO A 41 4.11 2.37 -9.92
CA PRO A 41 5.18 3.31 -9.57
C PRO A 41 5.09 4.64 -10.32
N ARG A 42 4.67 4.61 -11.58
CA ARG A 42 4.51 5.82 -12.41
C ARG A 42 3.51 6.81 -11.82
N TYR A 43 2.51 6.32 -11.10
CA TYR A 43 1.45 7.13 -10.48
C TYR A 43 1.63 7.24 -8.96
N THR A 44 2.77 6.79 -8.45
CA THR A 44 3.12 6.91 -7.03
C THR A 44 4.04 8.11 -6.86
N THR A 45 3.66 9.04 -5.99
CA THR A 45 4.39 10.28 -5.77
C THR A 45 4.62 10.56 -4.29
N VAL A 46 5.67 11.32 -4.00
CA VAL A 46 5.91 11.95 -2.70
C VAL A 46 5.79 13.45 -2.90
N CYS A 47 4.79 14.07 -2.31
CA CYS A 47 4.50 15.50 -2.51
C CYS A 47 4.50 15.92 -3.99
N GLY A 48 3.97 15.07 -4.86
CA GLY A 48 3.88 15.30 -6.30
C GLY A 48 5.10 14.88 -7.14
N ILE A 49 6.22 14.50 -6.51
CA ILE A 49 7.41 14.00 -7.20
C ILE A 49 7.26 12.48 -7.42
N PRO A 50 7.37 11.97 -8.65
CA PRO A 50 7.29 10.53 -8.90
C PRO A 50 8.35 9.76 -8.15
N VAL A 51 7.99 8.63 -7.54
CA VAL A 51 8.95 7.80 -6.79
C VAL A 51 10.07 7.26 -7.67
N THR A 52 9.84 7.14 -8.97
CA THR A 52 10.86 6.74 -9.96
C THR A 52 12.01 7.73 -10.11
N GLU A 53 11.84 8.98 -9.64
CA GLU A 53 12.88 9.99 -9.59
C GLU A 53 13.60 10.05 -8.23
N LEU A 54 13.01 9.44 -7.20
CA LEU A 54 13.49 9.52 -5.82
C LEU A 54 14.23 8.26 -5.35
N ILE A 55 13.99 7.12 -5.99
CA ILE A 55 14.53 5.81 -5.61
C ILE A 55 15.01 5.08 -6.85
N ASP A 56 16.10 4.32 -6.73
CA ASP A 56 16.57 3.53 -7.85
C ASP A 56 15.63 2.36 -8.18
N MET A 57 15.71 1.89 -9.43
CA MET A 57 14.81 0.87 -9.96
C MET A 57 14.95 -0.49 -9.29
N GLU A 58 16.14 -0.84 -8.80
CA GLU A 58 16.37 -2.13 -8.12
C GLU A 58 15.69 -2.13 -6.75
N GLN A 59 15.88 -1.06 -5.99
CA GLN A 59 15.24 -0.88 -4.69
C GLN A 59 13.71 -0.80 -4.83
N LEU A 60 13.22 -0.10 -5.85
CA LEU A 60 11.79 -0.01 -6.12
C LEU A 60 11.18 -1.38 -6.45
N LYS A 61 11.85 -2.19 -7.26
CA LYS A 61 11.43 -3.58 -7.55
C LYS A 61 11.41 -4.45 -6.30
N ALA A 62 12.41 -4.33 -5.43
CA ALA A 62 12.46 -5.07 -4.17
C ALA A 62 11.27 -4.71 -3.26
N ILE A 63 10.90 -3.42 -3.18
CA ILE A 63 9.73 -2.94 -2.43
C ILE A 63 8.44 -3.51 -3.01
N ILE A 64 8.30 -3.52 -4.34
CA ILE A 64 7.13 -4.08 -5.02
C ILE A 64 6.98 -5.56 -4.70
N GLU A 65 8.04 -6.34 -4.83
CA GLU A 65 7.99 -7.78 -4.52
C GLU A 65 7.71 -8.03 -3.03
N ARG A 66 8.33 -7.29 -2.13
CA ARG A 66 8.02 -7.38 -0.69
C ARG A 66 6.56 -7.02 -0.39
N THR A 67 5.98 -6.07 -1.11
CA THR A 67 4.57 -5.70 -0.96
C THR A 67 3.65 -6.88 -1.28
N LYS A 68 3.94 -7.61 -2.34
CA LYS A 68 3.15 -8.78 -2.77
C LYS A 68 3.14 -9.89 -1.73
N VAL A 69 4.27 -10.15 -1.08
CA VAL A 69 4.42 -11.24 -0.10
C VAL A 69 4.23 -10.80 1.35
N GLY A 70 3.99 -9.51 1.61
CA GLY A 70 3.97 -8.94 2.95
C GLY A 70 2.93 -9.54 3.90
N GLY A 71 1.80 -10.02 3.39
CA GLY A 71 0.83 -10.78 4.19
C GLY A 71 1.41 -12.10 4.72
N GLY A 72 2.09 -12.84 3.86
CA GLY A 72 2.79 -14.08 4.22
C GLY A 72 3.97 -13.83 5.18
N GLU A 73 4.68 -12.73 5.03
CA GLU A 73 5.73 -12.31 5.96
C GLU A 73 5.18 -12.15 7.38
N LEU A 74 4.05 -11.45 7.53
CA LEU A 74 3.39 -11.27 8.82
C LEU A 74 2.91 -12.60 9.42
N VAL A 75 2.32 -13.48 8.63
CA VAL A 75 1.89 -14.81 9.09
C VAL A 75 3.07 -15.63 9.63
N LYS A 76 4.21 -15.59 8.97
CA LYS A 76 5.43 -16.28 9.42
C LYS A 76 5.95 -15.72 10.76
N LEU A 77 5.88 -14.40 10.94
CA LEU A 77 6.38 -13.75 12.15
C LEU A 77 5.42 -13.88 13.33
N MET A 78 4.12 -13.81 13.09
CA MET A 78 3.09 -13.80 14.14
C MET A 78 2.50 -15.19 14.42
N GLY A 79 2.70 -16.16 13.55
CA GLY A 79 2.05 -17.48 13.63
C GLY A 79 0.56 -17.47 13.30
N THR A 80 0.01 -16.32 12.92
CA THR A 80 -1.40 -16.14 12.56
C THR A 80 -1.55 -14.96 11.59
N SER A 81 -2.68 -14.89 10.90
CA SER A 81 -2.99 -13.74 10.05
C SER A 81 -3.15 -12.45 10.88
N ALA A 82 -2.63 -11.35 10.36
CA ALA A 82 -2.89 -10.03 10.96
C ALA A 82 -4.37 -9.64 10.76
N TRP A 83 -4.98 -9.07 11.78
CA TRP A 83 -6.36 -8.54 11.73
C TRP A 83 -6.43 -7.02 11.92
N TYR A 84 -5.46 -6.41 12.58
CA TYR A 84 -5.46 -4.95 12.82
C TYR A 84 -5.43 -4.14 11.51
N ALA A 85 -4.54 -4.47 10.59
CA ALA A 85 -4.44 -3.77 9.31
C ALA A 85 -5.68 -3.98 8.42
N PRO A 86 -6.24 -5.19 8.26
CA PRO A 86 -7.53 -5.39 7.62
C PRO A 86 -8.68 -4.63 8.28
N GLY A 87 -8.72 -4.61 9.61
CA GLY A 87 -9.71 -3.84 10.37
C GLY A 87 -9.61 -2.33 10.10
N ALA A 88 -8.40 -1.78 10.09
CA ALA A 88 -8.16 -0.38 9.76
C ALA A 88 -8.55 -0.03 8.32
N ALA A 89 -8.26 -0.92 7.36
CA ALA A 89 -8.66 -0.74 5.96
C ALA A 89 -10.19 -0.75 5.80
N ALA A 90 -10.88 -1.67 6.46
CA ALA A 90 -12.33 -1.72 6.48
C ALA A 90 -12.94 -0.47 7.14
N ALA A 91 -12.36 0.01 8.24
CA ALA A 91 -12.81 1.22 8.91
C ALA A 91 -12.73 2.46 8.00
N GLN A 92 -11.68 2.58 7.18
CA GLN A 92 -11.58 3.67 6.20
C GLN A 92 -12.69 3.62 5.16
N MET A 93 -13.11 2.43 4.71
CA MET A 93 -14.24 2.29 3.79
C MET A 93 -15.56 2.68 4.45
N VAL A 94 -15.79 2.22 5.68
CA VAL A 94 -16.99 2.56 6.45
C VAL A 94 -17.07 4.07 6.68
N GLU A 95 -15.99 4.70 7.11
CA GLU A 95 -15.92 6.15 7.29
C GLU A 95 -16.26 6.89 5.98
N ALA A 96 -15.67 6.47 4.87
CA ALA A 96 -15.94 7.08 3.57
C ALA A 96 -17.42 6.98 3.15
N ILE A 97 -18.07 5.88 3.46
CA ILE A 97 -19.50 5.66 3.16
C ILE A 97 -20.37 6.53 4.06
N ILE A 98 -20.17 6.44 5.38
CA ILE A 98 -20.99 7.16 6.37
C ILE A 98 -20.87 8.68 6.20
N CYS A 99 -19.65 9.18 5.98
CA CYS A 99 -19.38 10.60 5.81
C CYS A 99 -19.62 11.11 4.40
N ASN A 100 -20.02 10.25 3.45
CA ASN A 100 -20.13 10.59 2.02
C ASN A 100 -18.92 11.37 1.50
N SER A 101 -17.71 10.91 1.87
CA SER A 101 -16.48 11.66 1.70
C SER A 101 -15.98 11.71 0.25
N ARG A 102 -16.62 11.00 -0.67
CA ARG A 102 -16.29 10.92 -2.11
C ARG A 102 -14.83 10.53 -2.37
N ARG A 103 -14.24 9.76 -1.46
CA ARG A 103 -12.87 9.27 -1.63
C ARG A 103 -12.79 8.21 -2.71
N VAL A 104 -11.66 8.19 -3.41
CA VAL A 104 -11.34 7.14 -4.37
C VAL A 104 -10.39 6.16 -3.68
N PHE A 105 -10.79 4.88 -3.67
CA PHE A 105 -10.00 3.80 -3.11
C PHE A 105 -9.76 2.71 -4.14
N PRO A 106 -8.57 2.08 -4.15
CA PRO A 106 -8.39 0.79 -4.80
C PRO A 106 -9.11 -0.26 -3.94
N VAL A 107 -9.99 -1.01 -4.55
CA VAL A 107 -10.74 -2.07 -3.87
C VAL A 107 -10.60 -3.39 -4.62
N CYS A 108 -10.50 -4.47 -3.87
CA CYS A 108 -10.45 -5.84 -4.37
C CYS A 108 -11.18 -6.75 -3.37
#